data_797f22111c1ec5fadbafbc11fda0b849
#
_entry.id   797f22111c1ec5fadbafbc11fda0b849
#
_cell.length_a   1.000
_cell.length_b   1.000
_cell.length_c   1.000
_cell.angle_alpha   90.00
_cell.angle_beta   90.00
_cell.angle_gamma   90.00
#
_symmetry.space_group_name_H-M   'P 1'
#
loop_
_entity.id
_entity.type
_entity.pdbx_description
1 polymer ?
#
loop_
_entity_poly.entity_id
_entity_poly.type
_entity_poly.pdbx_seq_one_letter_code
_entity_poly.pdbx_strand_id
1 'polypeptide(L)'
;IENPLYLIRIPMLSEVPSILEYADFVFVSELETLKRIVHTSGKKNTAVLFMIDVGDIREGVWFEQADRDLEQALKIAGPRLIGLGTNLGCFGGVLPDENNMRMLCEFGARYGLPTLSGGNSAALLLIEEGTLPEQINHYRVGEAVFLGTDVTRNRAVPGTDLDTFLLRAEIVELQTKPSVPVGEIGQDAFGRKPEFEDKGLRQKAIIAVGEQDIIASGLRPLDPKIIVLHASSDHTILDVTDSDQAYRVGDFLSFRLSYGALLRAMTSEYIFKNIVV
;
A
#
# COMPACT_ATOMS: atom_id res chain seq x y z
N ILE A 1 -8.83 -14.83 17.87
CA ILE A 1 -7.43 -14.52 17.55
C ILE A 1 -6.73 -14.29 18.89
N GLU A 2 -5.64 -15.01 19.13
CA GLU A 2 -4.89 -14.92 20.40
C GLU A 2 -3.93 -13.72 20.43
N ASN A 3 -3.51 -13.24 19.25
CA ASN A 3 -2.60 -12.10 19.11
C ASN A 3 -3.34 -10.77 19.18
N PRO A 4 -2.70 -9.69 19.68
CA PRO A 4 -3.28 -8.35 19.74
C PRO A 4 -3.63 -7.83 18.34
N LEU A 5 -4.77 -7.16 18.23
CA LEU A 5 -5.24 -6.56 16.99
C LEU A 5 -5.01 -5.05 17.00
N TYR A 6 -4.32 -4.56 15.97
CA TYR A 6 -4.11 -3.15 15.73
C TYR A 6 -4.98 -2.65 14.57
N LEU A 7 -5.76 -1.58 14.81
CA LEU A 7 -6.31 -0.80 13.70
C LEU A 7 -5.26 0.23 13.27
N ILE A 8 -4.63 0.00 12.12
CA ILE A 8 -3.49 0.79 11.66
C ILE A 8 -3.86 1.96 10.73
N ARG A 9 -5.10 2.04 10.26
CA ARG A 9 -5.61 3.22 9.55
C ARG A 9 -6.32 4.17 10.53
N ILE A 10 -6.32 5.46 10.20
CA ILE A 10 -7.07 6.46 10.97
C ILE A 10 -8.57 6.12 10.91
N PRO A 11 -9.23 5.96 12.07
CA PRO A 11 -10.62 5.52 12.12
C PRO A 11 -11.61 6.65 11.80
N MET A 12 -12.75 6.26 11.23
CA MET A 12 -13.92 7.13 11.17
C MET A 12 -14.62 7.18 12.54
N LEU A 13 -15.22 8.29 12.90
CA LEU A 13 -16.00 8.41 14.14
C LEU A 13 -17.15 7.39 14.22
N SER A 14 -17.75 7.05 13.08
CA SER A 14 -18.81 6.05 12.97
C SER A 14 -18.34 4.61 13.24
N GLU A 15 -17.04 4.33 13.13
CA GLU A 15 -16.45 3.01 13.37
C GLU A 15 -16.09 2.76 14.84
N VAL A 16 -16.11 3.79 15.69
CA VAL A 16 -15.66 3.68 17.09
C VAL A 16 -16.32 2.51 17.84
N PRO A 17 -17.63 2.23 17.71
CA PRO A 17 -18.22 1.07 18.38
C PRO A 17 -17.56 -0.26 17.97
N SER A 18 -17.30 -0.45 16.66
CA SER A 18 -16.65 -1.65 16.14
C SER A 18 -15.19 -1.74 16.57
N ILE A 19 -14.47 -0.60 16.61
CA ILE A 19 -13.10 -0.55 17.12
C ILE A 19 -13.03 -1.09 18.55
N LEU A 20 -13.91 -0.61 19.42
CA LEU A 20 -13.97 -1.00 20.83
C LEU A 20 -14.50 -2.43 21.05
N GLU A 21 -15.03 -3.05 20.02
CA GLU A 21 -15.39 -4.47 20.04
C GLU A 21 -14.21 -5.38 19.70
N TYR A 22 -13.37 -5.00 18.72
CA TYR A 22 -12.39 -5.90 18.13
C TYR A 22 -10.93 -5.51 18.35
N ALA A 23 -10.58 -4.21 18.31
CA ALA A 23 -9.20 -3.76 18.35
C ALA A 23 -8.66 -3.59 19.76
N ASP A 24 -7.45 -4.11 20.00
CA ASP A 24 -6.70 -3.88 21.24
C ASP A 24 -5.95 -2.54 21.18
N PHE A 25 -5.53 -2.14 19.97
CA PHE A 25 -4.77 -0.91 19.72
C PHE A 25 -5.33 -0.16 18.51
N VAL A 26 -5.26 1.17 18.55
CA VAL A 26 -5.71 2.04 17.46
C VAL A 26 -4.76 3.22 17.27
N PHE A 27 -4.50 3.58 16.01
CA PHE A 27 -3.78 4.79 15.65
C PHE A 27 -4.77 5.95 15.45
N VAL A 28 -4.50 7.10 16.06
CA VAL A 28 -5.39 8.28 16.03
C VAL A 28 -4.56 9.54 15.79
N SER A 29 -5.06 10.45 14.97
CA SER A 29 -4.44 11.75 14.70
C SER A 29 -5.28 12.95 15.14
N GLU A 30 -6.54 12.70 15.55
CA GLU A 30 -7.48 13.76 15.91
C GLU A 30 -7.96 13.63 17.34
N LEU A 31 -7.96 14.75 18.06
CA LEU A 31 -8.43 14.80 19.46
C LEU A 31 -9.93 14.47 19.59
N GLU A 32 -10.73 14.77 18.57
CA GLU A 32 -12.15 14.45 18.59
C GLU A 32 -12.38 12.94 18.49
N THR A 33 -11.63 12.27 17.61
CA THR A 33 -11.67 10.80 17.52
C THR A 33 -11.18 10.15 18.82
N LEU A 34 -10.12 10.70 19.42
CA LEU A 34 -9.61 10.24 20.71
C LEU A 34 -10.66 10.36 21.82
N LYS A 35 -11.32 11.51 21.93
CA LYS A 35 -12.43 11.74 22.88
C LYS A 35 -13.54 10.71 22.68
N ARG A 36 -13.94 10.48 21.44
CA ARG A 36 -14.99 9.52 21.10
C ARG A 36 -14.63 8.12 21.55
N ILE A 37 -13.39 7.65 21.29
CA ILE A 37 -12.89 6.35 21.72
C ILE A 37 -12.87 6.22 23.25
N VAL A 38 -12.42 7.26 23.96
CA VAL A 38 -12.31 7.24 25.43
C VAL A 38 -13.67 7.24 26.12
N HIS A 39 -14.64 8.01 25.59
CA HIS A 39 -15.95 8.17 26.20
C HIS A 39 -16.99 7.14 25.74
N THR A 40 -16.68 6.30 24.75
CA THR A 40 -17.60 5.25 24.32
C THR A 40 -17.28 3.95 25.06
N SER A 41 -18.32 3.32 25.62
CA SER A 41 -18.19 2.00 26.24
C SER A 41 -18.04 0.91 25.18
N GLY A 42 -17.16 -0.05 25.42
CA GLY A 42 -16.92 -1.17 24.53
C GLY A 42 -16.44 -2.40 25.29
N LYS A 43 -16.25 -3.51 24.57
CA LYS A 43 -15.77 -4.78 25.16
C LYS A 43 -14.29 -4.69 25.51
N LYS A 44 -13.51 -3.90 24.76
CA LYS A 44 -12.07 -3.76 24.93
C LYS A 44 -11.71 -2.39 25.52
N ASN A 45 -10.69 -2.39 26.35
CA ASN A 45 -10.03 -1.15 26.79
C ASN A 45 -8.92 -0.81 25.77
N THR A 46 -9.35 -0.44 24.56
CA THR A 46 -8.45 -0.20 23.43
C THR A 46 -7.41 0.88 23.76
N ALA A 47 -6.14 0.53 23.64
CA ALA A 47 -5.04 1.47 23.82
C ALA A 47 -4.79 2.28 22.54
N VAL A 48 -4.21 3.45 22.68
CA VAL A 48 -4.06 4.44 21.63
C VAL A 48 -2.60 4.76 21.37
N LEU A 49 -2.24 4.83 20.09
CA LEU A 49 -1.02 5.48 19.61
C LEU A 49 -1.43 6.77 18.87
N PHE A 50 -0.86 7.90 19.27
CA PHE A 50 -1.17 9.19 18.65
C PHE A 50 -0.19 9.47 17.51
N MET A 51 -0.71 9.92 16.36
CA MET A 51 0.09 10.11 15.15
C MET A 51 0.68 11.52 15.10
N ILE A 52 1.97 11.58 14.80
CA ILE A 52 2.71 12.82 14.50
C ILE A 52 3.18 12.75 13.06
N ASP A 53 2.89 13.77 12.29
CA ASP A 53 3.44 13.94 10.95
C ASP A 53 4.81 14.62 11.06
N VAL A 54 5.85 13.88 10.74
CA VAL A 54 7.24 14.33 10.76
C VAL A 54 7.75 14.71 9.36
N GLY A 55 6.83 14.95 8.38
CA GLY A 55 7.20 15.52 7.10
C GLY A 55 6.45 15.02 5.86
N ASP A 56 5.65 13.95 5.92
CA ASP A 56 5.01 13.34 4.73
C ASP A 56 3.69 14.04 4.33
N ILE A 57 3.20 14.99 5.15
CA ILE A 57 1.96 15.78 4.97
C ILE A 57 0.72 14.92 4.71
N ARG A 58 0.61 13.79 5.44
CA ARG A 58 -0.50 12.85 5.31
C ARG A 58 -1.29 12.78 6.61
N GLU A 59 -1.10 11.75 7.45
CA GLU A 59 -1.79 11.62 8.73
C GLU A 59 -0.88 11.95 9.91
N GLY A 60 -1.45 12.60 10.91
CA GLY A 60 -0.77 13.01 12.13
C GLY A 60 -0.85 14.51 12.35
N VAL A 61 -0.64 14.91 13.59
CA VAL A 61 -0.47 16.32 13.92
C VAL A 61 0.90 16.76 13.41
N TRP A 62 0.95 17.92 12.75
CA TRP A 62 2.21 18.47 12.25
C TRP A 62 3.19 18.72 13.41
N PHE A 63 4.42 18.25 13.27
CA PHE A 63 5.38 18.18 14.37
C PHE A 63 5.60 19.51 15.12
N GLU A 64 5.55 20.65 14.43
CA GLU A 64 5.71 21.97 15.07
C GLU A 64 4.55 22.35 16.00
N GLN A 65 3.42 21.68 15.88
CA GLN A 65 2.20 21.90 16.69
C GLN A 65 1.93 20.74 17.65
N ALA A 66 2.73 19.68 17.58
CA ALA A 66 2.44 18.41 18.25
C ALA A 66 2.43 18.52 19.79
N ASP A 67 3.24 19.40 20.39
CA ASP A 67 3.28 19.57 21.85
C ASP A 67 1.90 19.92 22.43
N ARG A 68 1.21 20.90 21.81
CA ARG A 68 -0.14 21.31 22.25
C ARG A 68 -1.15 20.17 22.22
N ASP A 69 -1.13 19.41 21.14
CA ASP A 69 -2.12 18.37 20.91
C ASP A 69 -1.79 17.09 21.71
N LEU A 70 -0.51 16.80 21.94
CA LEU A 70 -0.08 15.73 22.82
C LEU A 70 -0.44 15.98 24.29
N GLU A 71 -0.27 17.22 24.79
CA GLU A 71 -0.72 17.57 26.15
C GLU A 71 -2.23 17.36 26.33
N GLN A 72 -3.02 17.67 25.29
CA GLN A 72 -4.47 17.43 25.33
C GLN A 72 -4.77 15.94 25.21
N ALA A 73 -4.09 15.21 24.32
CA ALA A 73 -4.27 13.78 24.15
C ALA A 73 -3.99 13.01 25.44
N LEU A 74 -2.93 13.37 26.17
CA LEU A 74 -2.62 12.81 27.48
C LEU A 74 -3.70 13.07 28.53
N LYS A 75 -4.24 14.30 28.55
CA LYS A 75 -5.34 14.64 29.47
C LYS A 75 -6.63 13.87 29.17
N ILE A 76 -6.91 13.64 27.87
CA ILE A 76 -8.12 12.92 27.43
C ILE A 76 -7.98 11.41 27.66
N ALA A 77 -6.89 10.82 27.20
CA ALA A 77 -6.73 9.37 27.17
C ALA A 77 -6.08 8.79 28.42
N GLY A 78 -5.33 9.60 29.16
CA GLY A 78 -4.60 9.14 30.33
C GLY A 78 -3.72 7.89 30.01
N PRO A 79 -3.82 6.82 30.82
CA PRO A 79 -3.02 5.62 30.63
C PRO A 79 -3.36 4.82 29.36
N ARG A 80 -4.43 5.16 28.65
CA ARG A 80 -4.74 4.53 27.36
C ARG A 80 -3.86 5.05 26.22
N LEU A 81 -3.26 6.22 26.34
CA LEU A 81 -2.26 6.71 25.40
C LEU A 81 -0.91 6.08 25.73
N ILE A 82 -0.52 5.08 24.96
CA ILE A 82 0.67 4.25 25.22
C ILE A 82 1.86 4.60 24.34
N GLY A 83 1.67 5.37 23.27
CA GLY A 83 2.74 5.63 22.34
C GLY A 83 2.39 6.62 21.23
N LEU A 84 3.36 6.80 20.36
CA LEU A 84 3.29 7.66 19.20
C LEU A 84 3.52 6.84 17.92
N GLY A 85 3.06 7.39 16.81
CA GLY A 85 3.35 6.83 15.49
C GLY A 85 3.62 7.92 14.47
N THR A 86 4.37 7.59 13.44
CA THR A 86 4.50 8.40 12.23
C THR A 86 4.34 7.54 11.00
N ASN A 87 4.15 8.17 9.84
CA ASN A 87 4.11 7.48 8.56
C ASN A 87 4.79 8.33 7.50
N LEU A 88 5.64 7.71 6.70
CA LEU A 88 6.44 8.35 5.66
C LEU A 88 6.35 7.55 4.37
N GLY A 89 6.64 8.20 3.24
CA GLY A 89 6.65 7.58 1.92
C GLY A 89 5.27 7.27 1.33
N CYS A 90 4.18 7.80 1.91
CA CYS A 90 2.83 7.46 1.47
C CYS A 90 2.17 8.52 0.59
N PHE A 91 2.37 9.81 0.89
CA PHE A 91 1.78 10.91 0.16
C PHE A 91 2.86 11.88 -0.34
N GLY A 92 3.65 12.47 0.56
CA GLY A 92 4.74 13.37 0.20
C GLY A 92 5.95 12.65 -0.41
N GLY A 93 6.00 11.33 -0.30
CA GLY A 93 7.13 10.53 -0.76
C GLY A 93 8.40 10.75 0.05
N VAL A 94 8.27 11.31 1.25
CA VAL A 94 9.39 11.57 2.14
C VAL A 94 10.00 10.26 2.61
N LEU A 95 11.27 10.07 2.32
CA LEU A 95 11.99 8.86 2.73
C LEU A 95 12.27 8.89 4.23
N PRO A 96 12.02 7.78 4.95
CA PRO A 96 12.48 7.64 6.33
C PRO A 96 13.99 7.82 6.43
N ASP A 97 14.42 8.65 7.37
CA ASP A 97 15.82 8.88 7.73
C ASP A 97 16.01 8.97 9.26
N GLU A 98 17.25 9.04 9.69
CA GLU A 98 17.59 9.15 11.11
C GLU A 98 16.98 10.40 11.77
N ASN A 99 16.89 11.52 11.05
CA ASN A 99 16.43 12.79 11.62
C ASN A 99 14.93 12.76 11.92
N ASN A 100 14.11 12.30 10.94
CA ASN A 100 12.67 12.22 11.16
C ASN A 100 12.31 11.15 12.21
N MET A 101 13.09 10.07 12.34
CA MET A 101 12.91 9.09 13.41
C MET A 101 13.35 9.64 14.78
N ARG A 102 14.44 10.39 14.86
CA ARG A 102 14.85 11.08 16.10
C ARG A 102 13.80 12.07 16.58
N MET A 103 13.18 12.83 15.68
CA MET A 103 12.08 13.73 16.02
C MET A 103 10.94 12.99 16.74
N LEU A 104 10.53 11.81 16.25
CA LEU A 104 9.54 10.99 16.93
C LEU A 104 10.02 10.53 18.30
N CYS A 105 11.31 10.14 18.42
CA CYS A 105 11.92 9.72 19.69
C CYS A 105 11.95 10.85 20.72
N GLU A 106 12.22 12.09 20.30
CA GLU A 106 12.21 13.26 21.19
C GLU A 106 10.83 13.52 21.79
N PHE A 107 9.77 13.41 20.98
CA PHE A 107 8.39 13.48 21.50
C PHE A 107 8.10 12.33 22.46
N GLY A 108 8.48 11.10 22.11
CA GLY A 108 8.31 9.94 23.00
C GLY A 108 8.98 10.12 24.37
N ALA A 109 10.22 10.58 24.36
CA ALA A 109 10.97 10.86 25.59
C ALA A 109 10.35 11.99 26.41
N ARG A 110 9.96 13.11 25.75
CA ARG A 110 9.37 14.28 26.39
C ARG A 110 8.07 13.98 27.12
N TYR A 111 7.25 13.11 26.55
CA TYR A 111 5.92 12.76 27.09
C TYR A 111 5.86 11.41 27.81
N GLY A 112 6.98 10.72 27.94
CA GLY A 112 7.06 9.43 28.64
C GLY A 112 6.29 8.32 27.93
N LEU A 113 6.22 8.34 26.59
CA LEU A 113 5.49 7.39 25.77
C LEU A 113 6.45 6.34 25.19
N PRO A 114 6.42 5.09 25.67
CA PRO A 114 7.46 4.11 25.36
C PRO A 114 7.27 3.41 24.02
N THR A 115 6.06 3.38 23.45
CA THR A 115 5.81 2.71 22.17
C THR A 115 5.95 3.71 21.04
N LEU A 116 6.97 3.53 20.19
CA LEU A 116 7.27 4.42 19.07
C LEU A 116 7.18 3.66 17.75
N SER A 117 6.15 3.97 16.98
CA SER A 117 5.87 3.33 15.69
C SER A 117 6.50 4.11 14.53
N GLY A 118 7.64 3.62 14.02
CA GLY A 118 8.48 4.28 13.03
C GLY A 118 8.01 4.16 11.56
N GLY A 119 6.77 3.75 11.33
CA GLY A 119 6.20 3.74 9.98
C GLY A 119 6.01 2.35 9.38
N ASN A 120 6.25 2.25 8.08
CA ASN A 120 5.91 1.15 7.20
C ASN A 120 7.16 0.45 6.61
N SER A 121 6.99 -0.31 5.52
CA SER A 121 8.09 -1.02 4.84
C SER A 121 9.24 -0.10 4.38
N ALA A 122 8.98 1.18 4.10
CA ALA A 122 10.01 2.13 3.69
C ALA A 122 11.08 2.38 4.77
N ALA A 123 10.73 2.19 6.05
CA ALA A 123 11.66 2.37 7.16
C ALA A 123 12.60 1.18 7.40
N LEU A 124 12.39 0.04 6.73
CA LEU A 124 13.23 -1.15 6.90
C LEU A 124 14.69 -0.92 6.49
N LEU A 125 14.93 -0.01 5.55
CA LEU A 125 16.31 0.34 5.16
C LEU A 125 17.15 0.86 6.33
N LEU A 126 16.54 1.62 7.23
CA LEU A 126 17.25 2.14 8.43
C LEU A 126 17.70 1.02 9.37
N ILE A 127 16.94 -0.10 9.42
CA ILE A 127 17.33 -1.30 10.17
C ILE A 127 18.51 -1.98 9.48
N GLU A 128 18.44 -2.14 8.14
CA GLU A 128 19.49 -2.76 7.34
C GLU A 128 20.82 -2.01 7.43
N GLU A 129 20.76 -0.67 7.47
CA GLU A 129 21.93 0.21 7.56
C GLU A 129 22.41 0.45 9.01
N GLY A 130 21.66 0.01 10.00
CA GLY A 130 21.97 0.24 11.42
C GLY A 130 21.86 1.71 11.85
N THR A 131 21.08 2.52 11.13
CA THR A 131 20.88 3.95 11.40
C THR A 131 19.57 4.26 12.11
N LEU A 132 18.76 3.22 12.38
CA LEU A 132 17.52 3.37 13.11
C LEU A 132 17.77 3.71 14.58
N PRO A 133 17.15 4.76 15.15
CA PRO A 133 17.21 5.00 16.59
C PRO A 133 16.64 3.82 17.40
N GLU A 134 17.36 3.40 18.45
CA GLU A 134 16.99 2.23 19.27
C GLU A 134 15.61 2.36 19.95
N GLN A 135 15.13 3.58 20.15
CA GLN A 135 13.82 3.84 20.75
C GLN A 135 12.65 3.46 19.86
N ILE A 136 12.86 3.39 18.52
CA ILE A 136 11.83 2.93 17.60
C ILE A 136 11.66 1.42 17.76
N ASN A 137 10.51 1.00 18.26
CA ASN A 137 10.27 -0.38 18.68
C ASN A 137 9.00 -1.01 18.07
N HIS A 138 8.32 -0.32 17.16
CA HIS A 138 7.12 -0.81 16.49
C HIS A 138 7.09 -0.38 15.02
N TYR A 139 6.61 -1.29 14.14
CA TYR A 139 6.46 -1.08 12.70
C TYR A 139 5.14 -1.64 12.19
N ARG A 140 4.67 -1.10 11.07
CA ARG A 140 3.48 -1.55 10.35
C ARG A 140 3.89 -2.02 8.96
N VAL A 141 4.50 -3.19 8.90
CA VAL A 141 5.05 -3.75 7.66
C VAL A 141 3.97 -4.54 6.93
N GLY A 142 3.72 -4.19 5.70
CA GLY A 142 2.79 -4.86 4.80
C GLY A 142 3.43 -5.21 3.47
N GLU A 143 3.81 -4.21 2.68
CA GLU A 143 4.36 -4.40 1.35
C GLU A 143 5.56 -5.36 1.31
N ALA A 144 6.55 -5.15 2.18
CA ALA A 144 7.74 -5.99 2.22
C ALA A 144 7.42 -7.46 2.57
N VAL A 145 6.38 -7.72 3.39
CA VAL A 145 5.97 -9.09 3.72
C VAL A 145 5.26 -9.76 2.53
N PHE A 146 4.42 -9.02 1.81
CA PHE A 146 3.61 -9.59 0.73
C PHE A 146 4.30 -9.60 -0.63
N LEU A 147 5.12 -8.59 -0.92
CA LEU A 147 5.72 -8.40 -2.24
C LEU A 147 7.26 -8.44 -2.22
N GLY A 148 7.87 -8.45 -1.05
CA GLY A 148 9.32 -8.41 -0.94
C GLY A 148 9.93 -7.07 -1.37
N THR A 149 9.14 -6.00 -1.46
CA THR A 149 9.58 -4.73 -2.02
C THR A 149 9.44 -3.56 -1.05
N ASP A 150 10.20 -2.51 -1.33
CA ASP A 150 10.04 -1.15 -0.83
C ASP A 150 9.82 -0.25 -2.06
N VAL A 151 8.57 0.12 -2.30
CA VAL A 151 8.17 0.92 -3.47
C VAL A 151 8.74 2.34 -3.42
N THR A 152 8.96 2.88 -2.22
CA THR A 152 9.45 4.27 -2.06
C THR A 152 10.87 4.45 -2.61
N ARG A 153 11.67 3.39 -2.58
CA ARG A 153 13.04 3.35 -3.13
C ARG A 153 13.17 2.45 -4.35
N ASN A 154 12.05 1.89 -4.82
CA ASN A 154 12.00 0.97 -5.96
C ASN A 154 13.04 -0.16 -5.85
N ARG A 155 13.08 -0.84 -4.70
CA ARG A 155 14.06 -1.90 -4.41
C ARG A 155 13.41 -3.17 -3.87
N ALA A 156 14.09 -4.28 -3.98
CA ALA A 156 13.80 -5.48 -3.21
C ALA A 156 14.32 -5.33 -1.77
N VAL A 157 13.59 -5.89 -0.81
CA VAL A 157 14.02 -5.97 0.59
C VAL A 157 14.84 -7.26 0.76
N PRO A 158 16.07 -7.21 1.29
CA PRO A 158 16.90 -8.39 1.45
C PRO A 158 16.24 -9.49 2.31
N GLY A 159 16.36 -10.73 1.88
CA GLY A 159 15.81 -11.88 2.61
C GLY A 159 14.31 -12.12 2.44
N THR A 160 13.65 -11.38 1.54
CA THR A 160 12.24 -11.59 1.18
C THR A 160 12.09 -12.28 -0.17
N ASP A 161 10.90 -12.85 -0.41
CA ASP A 161 10.54 -13.47 -1.70
C ASP A 161 9.72 -12.48 -2.53
N LEU A 162 10.06 -12.37 -3.82
CA LEU A 162 9.37 -11.49 -4.78
C LEU A 162 8.20 -12.19 -5.51
N ASP A 163 8.09 -13.50 -5.39
CA ASP A 163 7.11 -14.32 -6.10
C ASP A 163 5.99 -14.87 -5.18
N THR A 164 5.81 -14.26 -4.02
CA THR A 164 4.76 -14.62 -3.05
C THR A 164 3.35 -14.47 -3.63
N PHE A 165 3.16 -13.48 -4.53
CA PHE A 165 1.89 -13.24 -5.22
C PHE A 165 2.09 -13.17 -6.73
N LEU A 166 1.39 -14.03 -7.45
CA LEU A 166 1.33 -14.02 -8.90
C LEU A 166 -0.14 -13.90 -9.36
N LEU A 167 -0.39 -12.97 -10.27
CA LEU A 167 -1.64 -12.93 -11.02
C LEU A 167 -1.52 -13.86 -12.21
N ARG A 168 -2.50 -14.74 -12.41
CA ARG A 168 -2.65 -15.53 -13.63
C ARG A 168 -3.93 -15.11 -14.34
N ALA A 169 -3.81 -14.74 -15.61
CA ALA A 169 -4.95 -14.31 -16.42
C ALA A 169 -4.98 -15.05 -17.74
N GLU A 170 -6.18 -15.47 -18.15
CA GLU A 170 -6.42 -16.24 -19.38
C GLU A 170 -6.44 -15.31 -20.60
N ILE A 171 -5.85 -15.76 -21.70
CA ILE A 171 -5.92 -15.11 -23.02
C ILE A 171 -7.30 -15.44 -23.63
N VAL A 172 -8.11 -14.42 -23.81
CA VAL A 172 -9.44 -14.55 -24.41
C VAL A 172 -9.49 -14.16 -25.90
N GLU A 173 -8.48 -13.41 -26.35
CA GLU A 173 -8.28 -13.10 -27.77
C GLU A 173 -6.79 -13.08 -28.09
N LEU A 174 -6.43 -13.57 -29.27
CA LEU A 174 -5.08 -13.46 -29.83
C LEU A 174 -5.17 -13.17 -31.32
N GLN A 175 -4.76 -11.98 -31.76
CA GLN A 175 -4.88 -11.54 -33.14
C GLN A 175 -3.66 -10.71 -33.56
N THR A 176 -3.32 -10.80 -34.84
CA THR A 176 -2.34 -9.88 -35.45
C THR A 176 -3.05 -8.61 -35.90
N LYS A 177 -2.69 -7.46 -35.30
CA LYS A 177 -3.30 -6.15 -35.55
C LYS A 177 -2.20 -5.10 -35.78
N PRO A 178 -2.51 -3.97 -36.47
CA PRO A 178 -1.59 -2.83 -36.50
C PRO A 178 -1.29 -2.30 -35.10
N SER A 179 -0.10 -1.75 -34.90
CA SER A 179 0.28 -1.10 -33.63
C SER A 179 -0.39 0.25 -33.44
N VAL A 180 -0.79 0.91 -34.53
CA VAL A 180 -1.49 2.20 -34.53
C VAL A 180 -2.96 1.99 -34.90
N PRO A 181 -3.93 2.60 -34.16
CA PRO A 181 -5.34 2.54 -34.53
C PRO A 181 -5.62 3.33 -35.81
N VAL A 182 -6.76 3.01 -36.47
CA VAL A 182 -7.22 3.69 -37.67
C VAL A 182 -8.44 4.55 -37.33
N GLY A 183 -8.39 5.84 -37.68
CA GLY A 183 -9.45 6.81 -37.43
C GLY A 183 -9.01 7.99 -36.55
N GLU A 184 -9.95 8.89 -36.25
CA GLU A 184 -9.69 10.01 -35.33
C GLU A 184 -9.56 9.51 -33.89
N ILE A 185 -8.49 9.95 -33.23
CA ILE A 185 -8.16 9.48 -31.86
C ILE A 185 -8.70 10.50 -30.83
N GLY A 186 -9.67 10.06 -30.05
CA GLY A 186 -10.22 10.78 -28.91
C GLY A 186 -9.53 10.37 -27.60
N GLN A 187 -10.31 10.40 -26.52
CA GLN A 187 -9.91 9.88 -25.21
C GLN A 187 -10.35 8.42 -25.06
N ASP A 188 -9.62 7.67 -24.23
CA ASP A 188 -9.99 6.31 -23.83
C ASP A 188 -11.16 6.30 -22.83
N ALA A 189 -11.58 5.11 -22.38
CA ALA A 189 -12.68 4.93 -21.43
C ALA A 189 -12.44 5.62 -20.06
N PHE A 190 -11.21 6.00 -19.75
CA PHE A 190 -10.82 6.68 -18.51
C PHE A 190 -10.42 8.14 -18.72
N GLY A 191 -10.72 8.72 -19.90
CA GLY A 191 -10.43 10.12 -20.22
C GLY A 191 -8.96 10.40 -20.53
N ARG A 192 -8.13 9.39 -20.74
CA ARG A 192 -6.71 9.54 -21.12
C ARG A 192 -6.59 9.61 -22.63
N LYS A 193 -5.67 10.43 -23.14
CA LYS A 193 -5.34 10.47 -24.58
C LYS A 193 -4.20 9.48 -24.83
N PRO A 194 -4.46 8.34 -25.51
CA PRO A 194 -3.42 7.36 -25.75
C PRO A 194 -2.46 7.85 -26.85
N GLU A 195 -1.19 7.48 -26.69
CA GLU A 195 -0.15 7.72 -27.70
C GLU A 195 0.28 6.37 -28.29
N PHE A 196 0.55 6.36 -29.59
CA PHE A 196 0.91 5.15 -30.32
C PHE A 196 2.19 5.37 -31.12
N GLU A 197 3.06 4.37 -31.11
CA GLU A 197 4.23 4.28 -31.97
C GLU A 197 3.97 3.24 -33.07
N ASP A 198 4.27 3.58 -34.32
CA ASP A 198 4.08 2.64 -35.43
C ASP A 198 5.21 1.60 -35.43
N LYS A 199 4.85 0.36 -35.09
CA LYS A 199 5.70 -0.83 -35.09
C LYS A 199 5.22 -1.87 -36.11
N GLY A 200 4.35 -1.47 -37.05
CA GLY A 200 3.73 -2.36 -38.04
C GLY A 200 2.72 -3.34 -37.40
N LEU A 201 2.66 -4.53 -37.94
CA LEU A 201 1.79 -5.60 -37.44
C LEU A 201 2.37 -6.25 -36.18
N ARG A 202 1.56 -6.35 -35.15
CA ARG A 202 1.95 -6.92 -33.86
C ARG A 202 0.93 -7.98 -33.42
N GLN A 203 1.40 -9.06 -32.80
CA GLN A 203 0.54 -10.06 -32.19
C GLN A 203 0.04 -9.53 -30.86
N LYS A 204 -1.25 -9.22 -30.77
CA LYS A 204 -1.90 -8.68 -29.58
C LYS A 204 -2.72 -9.75 -28.91
N ALA A 205 -2.51 -9.91 -27.60
CA ALA A 205 -3.34 -10.73 -26.72
C ALA A 205 -4.24 -9.83 -25.88
N ILE A 206 -5.45 -10.29 -25.63
CA ILE A 206 -6.37 -9.72 -24.66
C ILE A 206 -6.51 -10.72 -23.52
N ILE A 207 -6.31 -10.28 -22.28
CA ILE A 207 -6.53 -11.10 -21.09
C ILE A 207 -7.76 -10.61 -20.31
N ALA A 208 -8.47 -11.56 -19.66
CA ALA A 208 -9.74 -11.33 -18.97
C ALA A 208 -9.56 -10.71 -17.58
N VAL A 209 -8.85 -9.59 -17.50
CA VAL A 209 -8.69 -8.77 -16.29
C VAL A 209 -8.42 -7.33 -16.73
N GLY A 210 -9.03 -6.35 -16.06
CA GLY A 210 -8.91 -4.94 -16.43
C GLY A 210 -8.86 -4.00 -15.22
N GLU A 211 -9.03 -2.71 -15.49
CA GLU A 211 -8.83 -1.65 -14.50
C GLU A 211 -9.83 -1.69 -13.32
N GLN A 212 -10.96 -2.41 -13.42
CA GLN A 212 -11.83 -2.61 -12.27
C GLN A 212 -11.17 -3.49 -11.20
N ASP A 213 -10.30 -4.42 -11.61
CA ASP A 213 -9.76 -5.48 -10.75
C ASP A 213 -8.27 -5.30 -10.43
N ILE A 214 -7.55 -4.57 -11.29
CA ILE A 214 -6.10 -4.34 -11.18
C ILE A 214 -5.73 -2.92 -11.61
N ILE A 215 -4.48 -2.55 -11.40
CA ILE A 215 -3.85 -1.40 -12.06
C ILE A 215 -2.94 -1.95 -13.16
N ALA A 216 -3.32 -1.74 -14.42
CA ALA A 216 -2.60 -2.35 -15.55
C ALA A 216 -1.12 -1.96 -15.60
N SER A 217 -0.79 -0.69 -15.29
CA SER A 217 0.59 -0.22 -15.21
C SER A 217 1.40 -0.89 -14.08
N GLY A 218 0.74 -1.57 -13.18
CA GLY A 218 1.35 -2.33 -12.08
C GLY A 218 1.57 -3.81 -12.41
N LEU A 219 1.19 -4.28 -13.60
CA LEU A 219 1.46 -5.64 -14.05
C LEU A 219 2.90 -5.74 -14.58
N ARG A 220 3.61 -6.76 -14.15
CA ARG A 220 4.96 -7.12 -14.62
C ARG A 220 4.92 -8.56 -15.14
N PRO A 221 4.81 -8.77 -16.47
CA PRO A 221 4.82 -10.11 -17.04
C PRO A 221 6.05 -10.88 -16.62
N LEU A 222 5.90 -12.18 -16.32
CA LEU A 222 7.07 -13.06 -16.05
C LEU A 222 7.90 -13.27 -17.31
N ASP A 223 7.30 -13.23 -18.49
CA ASP A 223 8.03 -13.12 -19.75
C ASP A 223 8.35 -11.64 -20.01
N PRO A 224 9.63 -11.21 -19.91
CA PRO A 224 10.01 -9.81 -20.05
C PRO A 224 9.83 -9.25 -21.47
N LYS A 225 9.56 -10.12 -22.46
CA LYS A 225 9.30 -9.72 -23.85
C LYS A 225 7.84 -9.34 -24.11
N ILE A 226 6.95 -9.64 -23.17
CA ILE A 226 5.55 -9.22 -23.23
C ILE A 226 5.42 -7.75 -22.75
N ILE A 227 4.73 -6.95 -23.52
CA ILE A 227 4.48 -5.54 -23.21
C ILE A 227 3.01 -5.37 -22.83
N VAL A 228 2.76 -4.82 -21.65
CA VAL A 228 1.42 -4.35 -21.26
C VAL A 228 1.16 -3.02 -21.97
N LEU A 229 0.20 -3.00 -22.89
CA LEU A 229 -0.10 -1.81 -23.69
C LEU A 229 -1.09 -0.90 -22.98
N HIS A 230 -2.25 -1.46 -22.62
CA HIS A 230 -3.38 -0.69 -22.10
C HIS A 230 -4.40 -1.62 -21.46
N ALA A 231 -5.33 -1.05 -20.67
CA ALA A 231 -6.49 -1.80 -20.17
C ALA A 231 -7.77 -0.98 -20.28
N SER A 232 -8.86 -1.66 -20.60
CA SER A 232 -10.23 -1.21 -20.37
C SER A 232 -10.69 -1.58 -18.96
N SER A 233 -11.99 -1.44 -18.68
CA SER A 233 -12.58 -1.81 -17.38
C SER A 233 -12.29 -3.28 -17.01
N ASP A 234 -12.42 -4.18 -17.96
CA ASP A 234 -12.48 -5.64 -17.77
C ASP A 234 -11.43 -6.44 -18.58
N HIS A 235 -10.66 -5.77 -19.46
CA HIS A 235 -9.67 -6.41 -20.32
C HIS A 235 -8.35 -5.65 -20.33
N THR A 236 -7.24 -6.38 -20.35
CA THR A 236 -5.90 -5.82 -20.58
C THR A 236 -5.36 -6.29 -21.93
N ILE A 237 -4.79 -5.36 -22.67
CA ILE A 237 -4.22 -5.58 -24.00
C ILE A 237 -2.71 -5.68 -23.87
N LEU A 238 -2.15 -6.74 -24.42
CA LEU A 238 -0.72 -7.06 -24.39
C LEU A 238 -0.18 -7.17 -25.82
N ASP A 239 1.08 -6.81 -25.99
CA ASP A 239 1.87 -7.18 -27.19
C ASP A 239 2.74 -8.37 -26.82
N VAL A 240 2.53 -9.48 -27.51
CA VAL A 240 3.26 -10.75 -27.28
C VAL A 240 4.14 -11.12 -28.46
N THR A 241 4.34 -10.21 -29.42
CA THR A 241 5.04 -10.48 -30.68
C THR A 241 6.46 -10.96 -30.48
N ASP A 242 7.17 -10.39 -29.51
CA ASP A 242 8.60 -10.64 -29.32
C ASP A 242 8.89 -11.78 -28.33
N SER A 243 7.82 -12.42 -27.78
CA SER A 243 7.95 -13.59 -26.94
C SER A 243 8.50 -14.80 -27.70
N ASP A 244 9.34 -15.60 -27.07
CA ASP A 244 9.79 -16.88 -27.62
C ASP A 244 8.72 -17.99 -27.51
N GLN A 245 7.64 -17.74 -26.78
CA GLN A 245 6.55 -18.68 -26.60
C GLN A 245 5.44 -18.45 -27.62
N ALA A 246 4.91 -19.52 -28.18
CA ALA A 246 3.72 -19.49 -29.02
C ALA A 246 2.46 -19.62 -28.15
N TYR A 247 1.76 -18.52 -27.99
CA TYR A 247 0.51 -18.48 -27.21
C TYR A 247 -0.71 -18.87 -28.03
N ARG A 248 -1.79 -19.27 -27.33
CA ARG A 248 -3.11 -19.58 -27.88
C ARG A 248 -4.18 -19.02 -26.95
N VAL A 249 -5.38 -18.82 -27.48
CA VAL A 249 -6.58 -18.52 -26.67
C VAL A 249 -6.80 -19.68 -25.68
N GLY A 250 -7.02 -19.36 -24.41
CA GLY A 250 -7.11 -20.29 -23.31
C GLY A 250 -5.80 -20.50 -22.53
N ASP A 251 -4.65 -20.03 -23.04
CA ASP A 251 -3.41 -20.04 -22.28
C ASP A 251 -3.44 -18.98 -21.17
N PHE A 252 -2.67 -19.24 -20.11
CA PHE A 252 -2.55 -18.32 -18.97
C PHE A 252 -1.21 -17.60 -18.99
N LEU A 253 -1.26 -16.27 -18.86
CA LEU A 253 -0.10 -15.43 -18.62
C LEU A 253 0.03 -15.15 -17.12
N SER A 254 1.26 -15.08 -16.64
CA SER A 254 1.58 -14.83 -15.24
C SER A 254 2.29 -13.50 -15.08
N PHE A 255 1.93 -12.78 -14.00
CA PHE A 255 2.42 -11.44 -13.71
C PHE A 255 2.80 -11.31 -12.24
N ARG A 256 3.93 -10.64 -11.95
CA ARG A 256 4.15 -10.00 -10.67
C ARG A 256 3.32 -8.73 -10.60
N LEU A 257 2.94 -8.34 -9.38
CA LEU A 257 2.08 -7.20 -9.13
C LEU A 257 2.84 -6.10 -8.39
N SER A 258 2.62 -4.85 -8.78
CA SER A 258 2.96 -3.73 -7.91
C SER A 258 2.03 -3.70 -6.70
N TYR A 259 2.39 -2.95 -5.66
CA TYR A 259 1.55 -2.78 -4.46
C TYR A 259 0.12 -2.33 -4.80
N GLY A 260 -0.04 -1.33 -5.67
CA GLY A 260 -1.37 -0.85 -6.06
C GLY A 260 -2.17 -1.88 -6.86
N ALA A 261 -1.53 -2.67 -7.71
CA ALA A 261 -2.18 -3.75 -8.45
C ALA A 261 -2.61 -4.88 -7.52
N LEU A 262 -1.76 -5.29 -6.56
CA LEU A 262 -2.09 -6.29 -5.55
C LEU A 262 -3.26 -5.82 -4.68
N LEU A 263 -3.22 -4.58 -4.18
CA LEU A 263 -4.28 -4.01 -3.34
C LEU A 263 -5.65 -4.11 -4.03
N ARG A 264 -5.72 -3.73 -5.31
CA ARG A 264 -6.97 -3.79 -6.09
C ARG A 264 -7.39 -5.24 -6.36
N ALA A 265 -6.46 -6.11 -6.78
CA ALA A 265 -6.73 -7.52 -7.01
C ALA A 265 -7.27 -8.23 -5.76
N MET A 266 -6.70 -7.96 -4.60
CA MET A 266 -7.12 -8.60 -3.35
C MET A 266 -8.49 -8.13 -2.85
N THR A 267 -8.93 -6.92 -3.21
CA THR A 267 -10.27 -6.39 -2.86
C THR A 267 -11.33 -6.71 -3.91
N SER A 268 -10.96 -7.11 -5.13
CA SER A 268 -11.92 -7.50 -6.17
C SER A 268 -12.57 -8.84 -5.84
N GLU A 269 -13.87 -8.91 -6.00
CA GLU A 269 -14.67 -10.17 -5.88
C GLU A 269 -14.53 -11.04 -7.13
N TYR A 270 -14.11 -10.47 -8.27
CA TYR A 270 -13.95 -11.17 -9.55
C TYR A 270 -12.63 -11.91 -9.69
N ILE A 271 -11.64 -11.58 -8.88
CA ILE A 271 -10.35 -12.28 -8.88
C ILE A 271 -10.40 -13.41 -7.84
N PHE A 272 -10.27 -14.64 -8.31
CA PHE A 272 -10.16 -15.80 -7.44
C PHE A 272 -8.81 -15.82 -6.70
N LYS A 273 -8.85 -16.03 -5.38
CA LYS A 273 -7.66 -16.09 -4.52
C LYS A 273 -7.37 -17.56 -4.24
N ASN A 274 -6.26 -18.05 -4.80
CA ASN A 274 -5.79 -19.41 -4.58
C ASN A 274 -4.55 -19.38 -3.70
N ILE A 275 -4.58 -20.11 -2.58
CA ILE A 275 -3.43 -20.25 -1.68
C ILE A 275 -2.75 -21.57 -2.05
N VAL A 276 -1.47 -21.45 -2.45
CA VAL A 276 -0.62 -22.59 -2.74
C VAL A 276 0.29 -22.82 -1.53
N VAL A 277 0.25 -24.02 -0.95
CA VAL A 277 1.03 -24.42 0.24
C VAL A 277 2.15 -25.35 -0.21
#